data_09abf3b4c9f5eee363ed38918f87817b
#
_entry.id   09abf3b4c9f5eee363ed38918f87817b
#
_cell.length_a   1.000
_cell.length_b   1.000
_cell.length_c   1.000
_cell.angle_alpha   90.00
_cell.angle_beta   90.00
_cell.angle_gamma   90.00
#
_symmetry.space_group_name_H-M   'P 1'
#
loop_
_entity.id
_entity.type
_entity.pdbx_description
1 polymer ?
#
loop_
_entity_poly.entity_id
_entity_poly.type
_entity_poly.pdbx_seq_one_letter_code
_entity_poly.pdbx_strand_id
1 'polypeptide(L)'
;FKKDVNHNYKGNVDINKLGKYQIKYYYKYKKNRYILTQTVYVKDLEKPVLNIEGEELKYCPNGKLKTYNYRANDNVDGDITSKVKVELKDNNIIFSVDDSSGNSTIAKKKAASNDNESPKLTLNGNQYITIYKDTFYKDQGATSVDDCDGDLTSSINVYGNVDVSKAGTYVIKYSVKDSSNNMSTIERKVTVKERYIAPPVSGGKVAYLTFDDGPGEYTNKLLDILKKYNVKVTFFVTNQSYSIGYDSAIKRAFDEGHTIALHSYTHNYSYIYASESNYFEDLTNIQNKVKNITGYTSTIIRFPGGSSNTVSRFNRGIMTRLANEVTNRGFTYVDWNVSSGDAGGTTDTSKVYENVINGINSHNVSVVLQHDIKEFSVNAVEDIVKYCINNGIELRPLTPNGPTVHHGINN
;
A
#
# COMPACT_ATOMS: atom_id res chain seq x y z
N PHE A 1 -52.41 81.24 -3.76
CA PHE A 1 -53.04 80.32 -2.80
C PHE A 1 -51.95 79.48 -2.15
N LYS A 2 -51.39 79.90 -1.03
CA LYS A 2 -50.66 79.08 -0.07
C LYS A 2 -51.63 78.84 1.08
N LYS A 3 -52.25 77.67 1.10
CA LYS A 3 -52.89 77.17 2.32
C LYS A 3 -51.98 76.04 2.80
N ASP A 4 -51.49 76.15 4.02
CA ASP A 4 -50.76 75.08 4.72
C ASP A 4 -51.66 73.84 4.80
N VAL A 5 -51.30 72.88 4.03
CA VAL A 5 -51.93 71.55 4.10
C VAL A 5 -51.07 70.73 5.05
N ASN A 6 -51.60 70.46 6.23
CA ASN A 6 -50.98 69.56 7.17
C ASN A 6 -50.85 68.18 6.53
N HIS A 7 -49.63 67.81 6.18
CA HIS A 7 -49.32 66.55 5.53
C HIS A 7 -48.90 65.52 6.60
N ASN A 8 -49.76 64.56 6.89
CA ASN A 8 -49.34 63.39 7.63
C ASN A 8 -49.04 62.33 6.62
N TYR A 9 -47.84 61.71 6.72
CA TYR A 9 -47.48 60.54 5.92
C TYR A 9 -47.12 59.37 6.82
N LYS A 10 -47.30 58.14 6.28
CA LYS A 10 -46.93 56.89 6.93
C LYS A 10 -46.20 56.01 5.91
N GLY A 11 -45.11 55.44 6.33
CA GLY A 11 -44.22 54.63 5.52
C GLY A 11 -42.78 55.17 5.58
N ASN A 12 -41.84 54.34 5.46
CA ASN A 12 -40.40 54.64 5.39
C ASN A 12 -39.79 53.91 4.24
N VAL A 13 -38.79 54.48 3.62
CA VAL A 13 -37.94 53.84 2.58
C VAL A 13 -36.58 53.60 3.18
N ASP A 14 -36.20 52.33 3.29
CA ASP A 14 -34.88 51.95 3.64
C ASP A 14 -34.06 51.87 2.33
N ILE A 15 -33.22 52.85 2.11
CA ILE A 15 -32.38 52.99 0.92
C ILE A 15 -31.26 51.93 0.85
N ASN A 16 -30.93 51.27 2.02
CA ASN A 16 -29.93 50.22 2.11
C ASN A 16 -30.53 48.82 1.92
N LYS A 17 -31.83 48.70 1.70
CA LYS A 17 -32.50 47.40 1.49
C LYS A 17 -33.28 47.40 0.21
N LEU A 18 -32.94 46.53 -0.72
CA LEU A 18 -33.67 46.37 -1.98
C LEU A 18 -35.12 46.00 -1.71
N GLY A 19 -36.04 46.62 -2.50
CA GLY A 19 -37.44 46.28 -2.37
C GLY A 19 -38.40 47.36 -2.86
N LYS A 20 -39.69 47.06 -2.70
CA LYS A 20 -40.77 47.94 -3.02
C LYS A 20 -41.33 48.54 -1.75
N TYR A 21 -41.30 49.84 -1.62
CA TYR A 21 -41.74 50.60 -0.46
C TYR A 21 -42.99 51.40 -0.84
N GLN A 22 -43.88 51.63 0.08
CA GLN A 22 -45.06 52.44 -0.09
C GLN A 22 -45.10 53.58 0.95
N ILE A 23 -45.21 54.83 0.51
CA ILE A 23 -45.44 55.98 1.35
C ILE A 23 -46.87 56.40 1.12
N LYS A 24 -47.65 56.44 2.17
CA LYS A 24 -49.05 56.88 2.14
C LYS A 24 -49.16 58.28 2.71
N TYR A 25 -49.60 59.25 1.89
CA TYR A 25 -49.88 60.63 2.28
C TYR A 25 -51.35 60.75 2.59
N TYR A 26 -51.66 61.28 3.77
CA TYR A 26 -53.01 61.48 4.21
C TYR A 26 -53.30 62.98 4.21
N TYR A 27 -54.34 63.40 3.52
CA TYR A 27 -54.74 64.79 3.53
C TYR A 27 -56.28 64.91 3.66
N LYS A 28 -56.72 65.99 4.26
CA LYS A 28 -58.12 66.30 4.47
C LYS A 28 -58.47 67.56 3.64
N TYR A 29 -59.44 67.43 2.78
CA TYR A 29 -59.96 68.56 2.03
C TYR A 29 -61.46 68.68 2.26
N LYS A 30 -61.92 69.84 2.80
CA LYS A 30 -63.27 70.01 3.35
C LYS A 30 -63.56 68.96 4.39
N LYS A 31 -64.64 68.16 4.24
CA LYS A 31 -65.04 67.07 5.14
C LYS A 31 -64.49 65.71 4.75
N ASN A 32 -63.81 65.59 3.61
CA ASN A 32 -63.35 64.35 3.03
C ASN A 32 -61.91 64.05 3.36
N ARG A 33 -61.54 62.74 3.60
CA ARG A 33 -60.16 62.26 3.75
C ARG A 33 -59.73 61.58 2.45
N TYR A 34 -58.52 61.89 2.02
CA TYR A 34 -57.90 61.30 0.82
C TYR A 34 -56.59 60.66 1.18
N ILE A 35 -56.27 59.59 0.46
CA ILE A 35 -55.01 58.87 0.61
C ILE A 35 -54.34 58.82 -0.76
N LEU A 36 -53.14 59.36 -0.86
CA LEU A 36 -52.27 59.17 -2.02
C LEU A 36 -51.18 58.18 -1.66
N THR A 37 -51.00 57.16 -2.47
CA THR A 37 -49.91 56.17 -2.27
C THR A 37 -48.86 56.39 -3.31
N GLN A 38 -47.64 56.68 -2.87
CA GLN A 38 -46.44 56.71 -3.69
C GLN A 38 -45.73 55.37 -3.53
N THR A 39 -45.36 54.75 -4.65
CA THR A 39 -44.49 53.56 -4.66
C THR A 39 -43.09 53.98 -4.99
N VAL A 40 -42.14 53.56 -4.13
CA VAL A 40 -40.73 53.77 -4.31
C VAL A 40 -40.03 52.40 -4.45
N TYR A 41 -39.19 52.25 -5.44
CA TYR A 41 -38.41 51.02 -5.61
C TYR A 41 -36.95 51.36 -5.32
N VAL A 42 -36.40 50.63 -4.33
CA VAL A 42 -34.93 50.64 -4.09
C VAL A 42 -34.42 49.47 -4.90
N LYS A 43 -33.56 49.75 -5.86
CA LYS A 43 -33.00 48.78 -6.76
C LYS A 43 -31.47 48.95 -6.75
N ASP A 44 -30.79 47.85 -6.91
CA ASP A 44 -29.38 47.87 -7.28
C ASP A 44 -29.28 48.10 -8.77
N LEU A 45 -28.47 49.08 -9.16
CA LEU A 45 -28.20 49.47 -10.54
C LEU A 45 -26.68 49.44 -10.87
N GLU A 46 -25.87 49.08 -9.90
CA GLU A 46 -24.43 48.91 -10.08
C GLU A 46 -24.13 47.55 -10.71
N LYS A 47 -23.11 47.49 -11.55
CA LYS A 47 -22.69 46.24 -12.16
C LYS A 47 -21.62 45.59 -11.33
N PRO A 48 -21.56 44.28 -11.29
CA PRO A 48 -20.46 43.56 -10.63
C PRO A 48 -19.11 43.99 -11.17
N VAL A 49 -18.11 44.08 -10.28
CA VAL A 49 -16.72 44.35 -10.65
C VAL A 49 -16.02 43.01 -10.91
N LEU A 50 -15.50 42.85 -12.12
CA LEU A 50 -14.81 41.61 -12.54
C LEU A 50 -13.33 41.89 -12.77
N ASN A 51 -12.48 41.30 -11.95
CA ASN A 51 -11.02 41.36 -12.05
C ASN A 51 -10.48 40.08 -12.65
N ILE A 52 -9.67 40.13 -13.69
CA ILE A 52 -9.09 38.98 -14.40
C ILE A 52 -7.60 39.22 -14.52
N GLU A 53 -6.81 38.29 -13.99
CA GLU A 53 -5.34 38.34 -14.09
C GLU A 53 -4.85 37.98 -15.50
N GLY A 54 -3.74 38.60 -15.90
CA GLY A 54 -3.10 38.38 -17.19
C GLY A 54 -3.66 39.30 -18.30
N GLU A 55 -2.75 39.70 -19.19
CA GLU A 55 -3.09 40.53 -20.37
C GLU A 55 -3.55 39.66 -21.55
N GLU A 56 -2.85 38.56 -21.81
CA GLU A 56 -3.19 37.53 -22.78
C GLU A 56 -3.35 36.17 -22.11
N LEU A 57 -4.46 35.51 -22.38
CA LEU A 57 -4.79 34.20 -21.81
C LEU A 57 -4.44 33.08 -22.79
N LYS A 58 -4.32 31.86 -22.30
CA LYS A 58 -4.05 30.69 -23.12
C LYS A 58 -5.17 29.67 -23.00
N TYR A 59 -5.48 28.99 -24.09
CA TYR A 59 -6.40 27.86 -24.13
C TYR A 59 -5.77 26.69 -24.86
N CYS A 60 -6.27 25.49 -24.63
CA CYS A 60 -5.74 24.26 -25.22
C CYS A 60 -6.00 24.20 -26.74
N PRO A 61 -5.13 23.59 -27.56
CA PRO A 61 -5.32 23.49 -29.01
C PRO A 61 -6.65 22.85 -29.42
N ASN A 62 -7.20 21.95 -28.60
CA ASN A 62 -8.51 21.32 -28.78
C ASN A 62 -9.68 22.24 -28.41
N GLY A 63 -9.44 23.49 -28.02
CA GLY A 63 -10.46 24.45 -27.60
C GLY A 63 -10.86 24.37 -26.14
N LYS A 64 -10.32 23.45 -25.35
CA LYS A 64 -10.57 23.36 -23.92
C LYS A 64 -9.99 24.57 -23.19
N LEU A 65 -10.76 25.14 -22.29
CA LEU A 65 -10.34 26.26 -21.46
C LEU A 65 -9.37 25.76 -20.37
N LYS A 66 -8.30 26.52 -20.13
CA LYS A 66 -7.41 26.33 -18.97
C LYS A 66 -8.04 26.94 -17.71
N THR A 67 -7.42 26.75 -16.57
CA THR A 67 -7.83 27.42 -15.33
C THR A 67 -7.31 28.86 -15.32
N TYR A 68 -8.19 29.83 -15.04
CA TYR A 68 -7.85 31.25 -14.98
C TYR A 68 -8.07 31.80 -13.59
N ASN A 69 -7.27 32.78 -13.21
CA ASN A 69 -7.43 33.52 -11.97
C ASN A 69 -8.32 34.74 -12.24
N TYR A 70 -9.48 34.74 -11.62
CA TYR A 70 -10.42 35.86 -11.68
C TYR A 70 -11.23 35.97 -10.40
N ARG A 71 -11.77 37.16 -10.15
CA ARG A 71 -12.65 37.43 -9.01
C ARG A 71 -13.75 38.39 -9.40
N ALA A 72 -14.97 38.13 -8.98
CA ALA A 72 -16.13 38.98 -9.17
C ALA A 72 -16.74 39.37 -7.83
N ASN A 73 -16.90 40.69 -7.63
CA ASN A 73 -17.57 41.25 -6.44
C ASN A 73 -18.65 42.23 -6.86
N ASP A 74 -19.72 42.24 -6.11
CA ASP A 74 -20.82 43.16 -6.26
C ASP A 74 -21.08 43.90 -4.95
N ASN A 75 -21.61 45.12 -5.04
CA ASN A 75 -21.86 45.98 -3.88
C ASN A 75 -22.97 45.46 -2.97
N VAL A 76 -23.94 44.70 -3.52
CA VAL A 76 -25.08 44.12 -2.80
C VAL A 76 -24.92 42.64 -2.55
N ASP A 77 -24.51 41.87 -3.57
CA ASP A 77 -24.38 40.41 -3.50
C ASP A 77 -23.05 39.94 -2.90
N GLY A 78 -22.05 40.82 -2.76
CA GLY A 78 -20.71 40.48 -2.26
C GLY A 78 -19.89 39.66 -3.26
N ASP A 79 -19.22 38.61 -2.81
CA ASP A 79 -18.40 37.74 -3.68
C ASP A 79 -19.30 36.81 -4.51
N ILE A 80 -19.34 37.06 -5.80
CA ILE A 80 -20.10 36.29 -6.79
C ILE A 80 -19.16 35.59 -7.82
N THR A 81 -17.90 35.35 -7.47
CA THR A 81 -16.91 34.70 -8.33
C THR A 81 -17.39 33.35 -8.88
N SER A 82 -18.14 32.58 -8.07
CA SER A 82 -18.70 31.29 -8.49
C SER A 82 -19.78 31.39 -9.58
N LYS A 83 -20.36 32.58 -9.81
CA LYS A 83 -21.36 32.82 -10.86
C LYS A 83 -20.74 33.21 -12.19
N VAL A 84 -19.41 33.43 -12.26
CA VAL A 84 -18.72 33.80 -13.50
C VAL A 84 -18.79 32.66 -14.51
N LYS A 85 -19.29 32.96 -15.70
CA LYS A 85 -19.27 32.08 -16.86
C LYS A 85 -18.07 32.44 -17.74
N VAL A 86 -17.36 31.41 -18.22
CA VAL A 86 -16.16 31.59 -19.06
C VAL A 86 -16.37 30.81 -20.35
N GLU A 87 -16.18 31.47 -21.50
CA GLU A 87 -16.33 30.84 -22.81
C GLU A 87 -15.22 31.30 -23.77
N LEU A 88 -14.85 30.43 -24.72
CA LEU A 88 -13.95 30.75 -25.81
C LEU A 88 -14.76 31.18 -27.06
N LYS A 89 -14.49 32.36 -27.60
CA LYS A 89 -15.12 32.84 -28.81
C LYS A 89 -14.16 33.73 -29.59
N ASP A 90 -13.99 33.46 -30.87
CA ASP A 90 -13.18 34.26 -31.81
C ASP A 90 -11.77 34.59 -31.24
N ASN A 91 -11.04 33.60 -30.76
CA ASN A 91 -9.72 33.73 -30.12
C ASN A 91 -9.71 34.71 -28.93
N ASN A 92 -10.84 34.82 -28.24
CA ASN A 92 -10.94 35.55 -26.99
C ASN A 92 -11.63 34.70 -25.93
N ILE A 93 -11.21 34.87 -24.70
CA ILE A 93 -11.93 34.33 -23.55
C ILE A 93 -12.83 35.43 -23.01
N ILE A 94 -14.11 35.10 -22.98
CA ILE A 94 -15.16 35.98 -22.52
C ILE A 94 -15.58 35.54 -21.13
N PHE A 95 -15.50 36.47 -20.18
CA PHE A 95 -15.98 36.28 -18.83
C PHE A 95 -17.28 37.06 -18.66
N SER A 96 -18.34 36.47 -18.16
CA SER A 96 -19.59 37.15 -17.87
C SER A 96 -20.11 36.80 -16.51
N VAL A 97 -20.69 37.76 -15.81
CA VAL A 97 -21.30 37.57 -14.50
C VAL A 97 -22.49 38.51 -14.36
N ASP A 98 -23.55 37.95 -13.78
CA ASP A 98 -24.81 38.65 -13.45
C ASP A 98 -24.95 38.68 -11.93
N ASP A 99 -25.33 39.85 -11.38
CA ASP A 99 -25.79 39.97 -10.00
C ASP A 99 -27.23 39.45 -9.83
N SER A 100 -27.72 39.44 -8.60
CA SER A 100 -29.13 39.06 -8.32
C SER A 100 -30.16 40.08 -8.77
N SER A 101 -29.77 41.30 -9.09
CA SER A 101 -30.63 42.39 -9.57
C SER A 101 -30.72 42.45 -11.09
N GLY A 102 -29.90 41.63 -11.78
CA GLY A 102 -29.87 41.55 -13.24
C GLY A 102 -28.92 42.51 -13.93
N ASN A 103 -27.98 43.14 -13.18
CA ASN A 103 -26.91 43.92 -13.80
C ASN A 103 -25.77 42.98 -14.22
N SER A 104 -25.25 43.20 -15.41
CA SER A 104 -24.27 42.29 -16.05
C SER A 104 -22.95 42.97 -16.30
N THR A 105 -21.86 42.24 -16.07
CA THR A 105 -20.51 42.63 -16.52
C THR A 105 -19.95 41.55 -17.44
N ILE A 106 -19.41 42.03 -18.59
CA ILE A 106 -18.73 41.18 -19.57
C ILE A 106 -17.34 41.74 -19.78
N ALA A 107 -16.34 40.89 -19.63
CA ALA A 107 -14.95 41.20 -19.94
C ALA A 107 -14.44 40.30 -21.06
N LYS A 108 -13.65 40.84 -21.96
CA LYS A 108 -13.06 40.14 -23.11
C LYS A 108 -11.56 40.21 -23.00
N LYS A 109 -10.86 39.08 -23.01
CA LYS A 109 -9.40 38.98 -23.03
C LYS A 109 -8.96 38.27 -24.29
N LYS A 110 -7.92 38.81 -24.96
CA LYS A 110 -7.25 38.08 -26.05
C LYS A 110 -6.72 36.74 -25.55
N ALA A 111 -6.82 35.72 -26.37
CA ALA A 111 -6.35 34.40 -26.03
C ALA A 111 -5.65 33.74 -27.22
N ALA A 112 -4.59 32.99 -26.92
CA ALA A 112 -3.84 32.21 -27.89
C ALA A 112 -3.98 30.71 -27.60
N SER A 113 -4.12 29.93 -28.68
CA SER A 113 -4.02 28.48 -28.59
C SER A 113 -2.57 28.12 -28.28
N ASN A 114 -2.34 27.52 -27.12
CA ASN A 114 -1.00 27.10 -26.71
C ASN A 114 -1.06 25.99 -25.65
N ASP A 115 -0.25 24.99 -25.92
CA ASP A 115 0.07 23.98 -24.96
C ASP A 115 1.57 23.67 -25.02
N ASN A 116 2.28 24.06 -23.99
CA ASN A 116 3.71 23.82 -23.79
C ASN A 116 4.01 23.18 -22.44
N GLU A 117 2.99 22.67 -21.78
CA GLU A 117 3.14 21.92 -20.56
C GLU A 117 3.19 20.42 -20.89
N SER A 118 4.10 19.72 -20.21
CA SER A 118 4.23 18.28 -20.41
C SER A 118 3.26 17.51 -19.51
N PRO A 119 2.74 16.36 -19.94
CA PRO A 119 1.88 15.53 -19.14
C PRO A 119 2.49 15.19 -17.76
N LYS A 120 1.71 15.22 -16.71
CA LYS A 120 2.13 14.79 -15.38
C LYS A 120 2.11 13.29 -15.31
N LEU A 121 3.31 12.68 -15.29
CA LEU A 121 3.51 11.23 -15.22
C LEU A 121 3.80 10.80 -13.76
N THR A 122 3.07 9.83 -13.26
CA THR A 122 3.17 9.37 -11.86
C THR A 122 3.28 7.85 -11.81
N LEU A 123 4.27 7.31 -11.07
CA LEU A 123 4.40 5.86 -10.86
C LEU A 123 3.31 5.33 -9.91
N ASN A 124 2.76 4.18 -10.24
CA ASN A 124 1.94 3.41 -9.32
C ASN A 124 2.88 2.62 -8.39
N GLY A 125 2.86 2.95 -7.09
CA GLY A 125 3.74 2.34 -6.09
C GLY A 125 5.16 2.91 -6.07
N ASN A 126 6.11 2.17 -5.49
CA ASN A 126 7.44 2.66 -5.21
C ASN A 126 8.33 2.80 -6.45
N GLN A 127 9.13 3.86 -6.48
CA GLN A 127 10.13 4.11 -7.52
C GLN A 127 11.34 3.17 -7.41
N TYR A 128 11.76 2.84 -6.19
CA TYR A 128 12.87 1.94 -5.89
C TYR A 128 12.32 0.68 -5.25
N ILE A 129 12.57 -0.47 -5.91
CA ILE A 129 12.10 -1.78 -5.46
C ILE A 129 13.32 -2.69 -5.33
N THR A 130 13.39 -3.44 -4.24
CA THR A 130 14.36 -4.52 -4.06
C THR A 130 13.61 -5.83 -3.98
N ILE A 131 14.02 -6.79 -4.79
CA ILE A 131 13.52 -8.18 -4.78
C ILE A 131 14.70 -9.14 -4.73
N TYR A 132 14.43 -10.39 -4.38
CA TYR A 132 15.44 -11.43 -4.46
C TYR A 132 15.31 -12.21 -5.77
N LYS A 133 16.42 -12.79 -6.20
CA LYS A 133 16.49 -13.65 -7.37
C LYS A 133 15.44 -14.76 -7.30
N ASP A 134 14.87 -15.07 -8.45
CA ASP A 134 13.82 -16.07 -8.65
C ASP A 134 12.49 -15.77 -7.93
N THR A 135 12.27 -14.52 -7.46
CA THR A 135 10.97 -14.08 -6.96
C THR A 135 10.11 -13.55 -8.11
N PHE A 136 8.79 -13.75 -7.99
CA PHE A 136 7.85 -13.18 -8.95
C PHE A 136 7.84 -11.65 -8.83
N TYR A 137 8.00 -10.96 -9.95
CA TYR A 137 7.85 -9.51 -10.06
C TYR A 137 6.80 -9.14 -11.11
N LYS A 138 5.87 -8.29 -10.73
CA LYS A 138 4.91 -7.66 -11.65
C LYS A 138 5.00 -6.16 -11.48
N ASP A 139 5.28 -5.47 -12.56
CA ASP A 139 5.32 -4.01 -12.54
C ASP A 139 3.93 -3.41 -12.33
N GLN A 140 3.84 -2.37 -11.49
CA GLN A 140 2.58 -1.70 -11.15
C GLN A 140 2.18 -0.62 -12.14
N GLY A 141 3.07 -0.30 -13.10
CA GLY A 141 2.81 0.72 -14.11
C GLY A 141 2.89 2.14 -13.61
N ALA A 142 2.30 3.04 -14.39
CA ALA A 142 2.22 4.47 -14.13
C ALA A 142 0.89 5.02 -14.64
N THR A 143 0.52 6.23 -14.20
CA THR A 143 -0.61 7.01 -14.71
C THR A 143 -0.11 8.35 -15.25
N SER A 144 -0.86 8.92 -16.19
CA SER A 144 -0.53 10.23 -16.77
C SER A 144 -1.77 11.06 -16.97
N VAL A 145 -1.68 12.35 -16.61
CA VAL A 145 -2.74 13.33 -16.83
C VAL A 145 -2.12 14.60 -17.37
N ASP A 146 -2.76 15.16 -18.37
CA ASP A 146 -2.41 16.43 -19.01
C ASP A 146 -3.54 17.46 -18.83
N ASP A 147 -3.20 18.74 -18.76
CA ASP A 147 -4.20 19.79 -18.55
C ASP A 147 -5.08 20.02 -19.79
N CYS A 148 -4.53 19.80 -20.98
CA CYS A 148 -5.25 19.93 -22.25
C CYS A 148 -5.85 18.61 -22.74
N ASP A 149 -5.08 17.54 -22.74
CA ASP A 149 -5.49 16.25 -23.30
C ASP A 149 -6.17 15.32 -22.31
N GLY A 150 -6.13 15.63 -21.02
CA GLY A 150 -6.77 14.84 -19.97
C GLY A 150 -5.98 13.58 -19.63
N ASP A 151 -6.67 12.45 -19.47
CA ASP A 151 -6.04 11.17 -19.11
C ASP A 151 -5.29 10.55 -20.30
N LEU A 152 -3.97 10.49 -20.19
CA LEU A 152 -3.05 9.89 -21.16
C LEU A 152 -2.45 8.57 -20.67
N THR A 153 -3.02 7.93 -19.63
CA THR A 153 -2.52 6.69 -19.05
C THR A 153 -2.36 5.58 -20.07
N SER A 154 -3.32 5.42 -20.98
CA SER A 154 -3.27 4.43 -22.07
C SER A 154 -2.22 4.71 -23.14
N SER A 155 -1.70 5.94 -23.20
CA SER A 155 -0.69 6.39 -24.17
C SER A 155 0.74 6.28 -23.63
N ILE A 156 0.92 5.76 -22.41
CA ILE A 156 2.24 5.57 -21.81
C ILE A 156 2.97 4.44 -22.53
N ASN A 157 4.18 4.77 -23.05
CA ASN A 157 5.11 3.77 -23.56
C ASN A 157 6.03 3.31 -22.43
N VAL A 158 6.19 1.98 -22.32
CA VAL A 158 7.01 1.34 -21.30
C VAL A 158 8.19 0.63 -21.94
N TYR A 159 9.40 0.89 -21.47
CA TYR A 159 10.65 0.32 -21.96
C TYR A 159 11.43 -0.34 -20.83
N GLY A 160 12.07 -1.45 -21.13
CA GLY A 160 12.84 -2.24 -20.16
C GLY A 160 11.99 -3.36 -19.56
N ASN A 161 12.67 -4.35 -19.04
CA ASN A 161 12.10 -5.49 -18.33
C ASN A 161 13.00 -5.86 -17.15
N VAL A 162 12.48 -6.61 -16.20
CA VAL A 162 13.22 -7.12 -15.03
C VAL A 162 13.44 -8.62 -15.25
N ASP A 163 14.70 -9.02 -15.39
CA ASP A 163 15.10 -10.43 -15.36
C ASP A 163 15.32 -10.86 -13.92
N VAL A 164 14.30 -11.46 -13.33
CA VAL A 164 14.33 -11.94 -11.95
C VAL A 164 15.29 -13.12 -11.73
N SER A 165 15.74 -13.79 -12.80
CA SER A 165 16.69 -14.90 -12.71
C SER A 165 18.16 -14.44 -12.55
N LYS A 166 18.42 -13.14 -12.62
CA LYS A 166 19.74 -12.57 -12.65
C LYS A 166 19.88 -11.39 -11.67
N ALA A 167 20.82 -11.47 -10.75
CA ALA A 167 21.10 -10.33 -9.87
C ALA A 167 21.59 -9.11 -10.66
N GLY A 168 21.10 -7.93 -10.32
CA GLY A 168 21.43 -6.69 -11.00
C GLY A 168 20.41 -5.60 -10.70
N THR A 169 20.66 -4.41 -11.27
CA THR A 169 19.67 -3.30 -11.22
C THR A 169 19.09 -3.12 -12.60
N TYR A 170 17.78 -3.18 -12.67
CA TYR A 170 16.98 -3.03 -13.87
C TYR A 170 16.22 -1.71 -13.82
N VAL A 171 16.09 -1.07 -14.97
CA VAL A 171 15.38 0.18 -15.12
C VAL A 171 14.18 -0.03 -16.03
N ILE A 172 12.99 0.32 -15.53
CA ILE A 172 11.78 0.41 -16.34
C ILE A 172 11.51 1.91 -16.55
N LYS A 173 11.52 2.33 -17.81
CA LYS A 173 11.31 3.72 -18.23
C LYS A 173 9.92 3.88 -18.81
N TYR A 174 9.18 4.85 -18.31
CA TYR A 174 7.88 5.27 -18.82
C TYR A 174 8.04 6.59 -19.56
N SER A 175 7.39 6.73 -20.69
CA SER A 175 7.34 7.98 -21.44
C SER A 175 5.96 8.19 -22.03
N VAL A 176 5.52 9.41 -22.06
CA VAL A 176 4.25 9.83 -22.65
C VAL A 176 4.42 11.17 -23.33
N LYS A 177 3.69 11.34 -24.43
CA LYS A 177 3.58 12.61 -25.14
C LYS A 177 2.11 13.02 -25.19
N ASP A 178 1.86 14.33 -25.08
CA ASP A 178 0.58 14.94 -25.40
C ASP A 178 0.41 15.16 -26.92
N SER A 179 -0.73 15.71 -27.32
CA SER A 179 -1.03 16.06 -28.71
C SER A 179 -0.19 17.24 -29.24
N SER A 180 0.38 18.03 -28.35
CA SER A 180 1.27 19.17 -28.67
C SER A 180 2.74 18.76 -28.76
N ASN A 181 3.07 17.48 -28.57
CA ASN A 181 4.41 16.88 -28.54
C ASN A 181 5.26 17.22 -27.32
N ASN A 182 4.69 17.76 -26.24
CA ASN A 182 5.42 17.84 -24.99
C ASN A 182 5.55 16.45 -24.38
N MET A 183 6.71 16.13 -23.82
CA MET A 183 7.03 14.77 -23.37
C MET A 183 7.44 14.73 -21.90
N SER A 184 6.91 13.78 -21.19
CA SER A 184 7.36 13.41 -19.84
C SER A 184 7.95 12.01 -19.80
N THR A 185 8.94 11.83 -18.92
CA THR A 185 9.56 10.52 -18.64
C THR A 185 9.77 10.33 -17.16
N ILE A 186 9.60 9.09 -16.67
CA ILE A 186 9.91 8.70 -15.31
C ILE A 186 10.47 7.28 -15.30
N GLU A 187 11.29 6.93 -14.31
CA GLU A 187 11.94 5.63 -14.23
C GLU A 187 11.64 4.95 -12.89
N ARG A 188 11.44 3.63 -12.95
CA ARG A 188 11.45 2.74 -11.79
C ARG A 188 12.72 1.91 -11.82
N LYS A 189 13.42 1.82 -10.67
CA LYS A 189 14.61 1.00 -10.50
C LYS A 189 14.27 -0.21 -9.66
N VAL A 190 14.51 -1.41 -10.22
CA VAL A 190 14.29 -2.69 -9.55
C VAL A 190 15.63 -3.36 -9.36
N THR A 191 16.04 -3.55 -8.10
CA THR A 191 17.27 -4.25 -7.75
C THR A 191 16.95 -5.70 -7.41
N VAL A 192 17.41 -6.62 -8.23
CA VAL A 192 17.38 -8.08 -7.98
C VAL A 192 18.65 -8.44 -7.22
N LYS A 193 18.52 -8.88 -5.96
CA LYS A 193 19.63 -9.32 -5.13
C LYS A 193 19.78 -10.83 -5.16
N GLU A 194 21.03 -11.34 -5.13
CA GLU A 194 21.25 -12.75 -4.83
C GLU A 194 20.69 -13.07 -3.44
N ARG A 195 20.09 -14.25 -3.30
CA ARG A 195 19.85 -14.80 -1.98
C ARG A 195 21.19 -15.18 -1.36
N TYR A 196 21.30 -14.95 -0.06
CA TYR A 196 22.48 -15.43 0.66
C TYR A 196 22.57 -16.95 0.51
N ILE A 197 23.51 -17.40 -0.31
CA ILE A 197 23.93 -18.81 -0.36
C ILE A 197 25.17 -18.87 0.53
N ALA A 198 25.01 -19.50 1.69
CA ALA A 198 26.14 -19.70 2.57
C ALA A 198 27.25 -20.46 1.81
N PRO A 199 28.51 -20.00 1.84
CA PRO A 199 29.61 -20.75 1.26
C PRO A 199 29.74 -22.12 1.95
N PRO A 200 30.29 -23.15 1.27
CA PRO A 200 30.48 -24.49 1.86
C PRO A 200 31.30 -24.43 3.12
N VAL A 201 30.94 -25.20 4.13
CA VAL A 201 31.71 -25.29 5.40
C VAL A 201 33.01 -25.98 5.15
N SER A 202 34.10 -25.35 5.45
CA SER A 202 35.42 -26.00 5.56
C SER A 202 35.64 -26.49 7.00
N GLY A 203 35.22 -27.73 7.31
CA GLY A 203 35.69 -28.47 8.50
C GLY A 203 35.19 -28.02 9.89
N GLY A 204 34.27 -27.06 10.00
CA GLY A 204 33.72 -26.57 11.27
C GLY A 204 32.32 -27.12 11.62
N LYS A 205 31.89 -26.90 12.87
CA LYS A 205 30.49 -27.19 13.27
C LYS A 205 29.55 -26.17 12.67
N VAL A 206 28.35 -26.64 12.21
CA VAL A 206 27.27 -25.79 11.66
C VAL A 206 25.97 -26.09 12.38
N ALA A 207 25.25 -25.04 12.74
CA ALA A 207 23.91 -25.15 13.30
C ALA A 207 22.90 -24.38 12.45
N TYR A 208 21.79 -25.03 12.15
CA TYR A 208 20.61 -24.49 11.51
C TYR A 208 19.53 -24.32 12.56
N LEU A 209 19.37 -23.09 13.06
CA LEU A 209 18.26 -22.81 13.97
C LEU A 209 16.98 -22.73 13.14
N THR A 210 15.98 -23.52 13.52
CA THR A 210 14.69 -23.57 12.83
C THR A 210 13.55 -23.34 13.80
N PHE A 211 12.54 -22.61 13.37
CA PHE A 211 11.39 -22.22 14.18
C PHE A 211 10.12 -22.65 13.49
N ASP A 212 9.34 -23.48 14.17
CA ASP A 212 8.08 -24.02 13.65
C ASP A 212 6.87 -23.25 14.21
N ASP A 213 5.73 -23.41 13.56
CA ASP A 213 4.40 -22.95 13.93
C ASP A 213 4.14 -21.44 13.77
N GLY A 214 5.17 -20.59 13.63
CA GLY A 214 4.99 -19.16 13.44
C GLY A 214 4.28 -18.74 12.13
N PRO A 215 4.04 -17.45 11.94
CA PRO A 215 4.39 -16.36 12.84
C PRO A 215 3.45 -16.25 14.03
N GLY A 216 3.92 -15.59 15.08
CA GLY A 216 3.15 -15.32 16.29
C GLY A 216 3.64 -14.08 17.03
N GLU A 217 3.15 -13.88 18.25
CA GLU A 217 3.42 -12.71 19.09
C GLU A 217 4.92 -12.43 19.28
N TYR A 218 5.74 -13.48 19.40
CA TYR A 218 7.17 -13.33 19.70
C TYR A 218 8.07 -13.36 18.46
N THR A 219 7.52 -13.59 17.26
CA THR A 219 8.31 -13.67 16.02
C THR A 219 9.09 -12.37 15.75
N ASN A 220 8.49 -11.19 15.94
CA ASN A 220 9.19 -9.93 15.74
C ASN A 220 10.32 -9.70 16.75
N LYS A 221 10.15 -10.09 18.02
CA LYS A 221 11.20 -10.07 19.04
C LYS A 221 12.38 -10.97 18.63
N LEU A 222 12.09 -12.16 18.11
CA LEU A 222 13.11 -13.06 17.58
C LEU A 222 13.87 -12.43 16.43
N LEU A 223 13.17 -11.80 15.48
CA LEU A 223 13.80 -11.11 14.34
C LEU A 223 14.72 -9.97 14.78
N ASP A 224 14.37 -9.22 15.84
CA ASP A 224 15.22 -8.17 16.41
C ASP A 224 16.52 -8.74 16.97
N ILE A 225 16.44 -9.87 17.69
CA ILE A 225 17.63 -10.60 18.21
C ILE A 225 18.52 -11.04 17.04
N LEU A 226 17.96 -11.71 16.05
CA LEU A 226 18.70 -12.24 14.90
C LEU A 226 19.37 -11.13 14.08
N LYS A 227 18.68 -10.01 13.91
CA LYS A 227 19.21 -8.81 13.23
C LYS A 227 20.41 -8.22 13.95
N LYS A 228 20.33 -8.12 15.28
CA LYS A 228 21.42 -7.60 16.14
C LYS A 228 22.74 -8.34 15.91
N TYR A 229 22.69 -9.65 15.69
CA TYR A 229 23.87 -10.50 15.47
C TYR A 229 24.12 -10.83 14.00
N ASN A 230 23.32 -10.29 13.08
CA ASN A 230 23.35 -10.60 11.64
C ASN A 230 23.25 -12.12 11.33
N VAL A 231 22.51 -12.86 12.14
CA VAL A 231 22.27 -14.30 11.99
C VAL A 231 21.05 -14.54 11.13
N LYS A 232 21.11 -15.53 10.23
CA LYS A 232 19.98 -15.97 9.41
C LYS A 232 19.56 -17.39 9.81
N VAL A 233 18.26 -17.60 9.87
CA VAL A 233 17.62 -18.85 10.35
C VAL A 233 16.51 -19.27 9.38
N THR A 234 15.79 -20.37 9.72
CA THR A 234 14.66 -20.85 8.95
C THR A 234 13.38 -20.83 9.77
N PHE A 235 12.29 -20.30 9.18
CA PHE A 235 10.96 -20.31 9.76
C PHE A 235 10.08 -21.28 8.97
N PHE A 236 9.53 -22.30 9.62
CA PHE A 236 8.51 -23.19 9.08
C PHE A 236 7.14 -22.67 9.47
N VAL A 237 6.51 -21.93 8.55
CA VAL A 237 5.34 -21.11 8.84
C VAL A 237 4.02 -21.85 8.71
N THR A 238 3.01 -21.38 9.45
CA THR A 238 1.63 -21.89 9.44
C THR A 238 0.62 -20.75 9.18
N ASN A 239 -0.69 -21.11 9.16
CA ASN A 239 -1.79 -20.15 9.14
C ASN A 239 -2.81 -20.47 10.25
N GLN A 240 -2.34 -20.82 11.43
CA GLN A 240 -3.21 -21.06 12.57
C GLN A 240 -3.83 -19.77 13.10
N SER A 241 -4.89 -19.88 13.91
CA SER A 241 -5.65 -18.71 14.40
C SER A 241 -4.80 -17.67 15.13
N TYR A 242 -3.79 -18.08 15.86
CA TYR A 242 -2.87 -17.16 16.56
C TYR A 242 -1.85 -16.50 15.63
N SER A 243 -1.65 -16.98 14.40
CA SER A 243 -0.78 -16.37 13.41
C SER A 243 -1.48 -15.27 12.57
N ILE A 244 -2.81 -15.17 12.68
CA ILE A 244 -3.60 -14.17 11.97
C ILE A 244 -3.18 -12.76 12.46
N GLY A 245 -2.84 -11.89 11.50
CA GLY A 245 -2.38 -10.54 11.79
C GLY A 245 -0.85 -10.39 11.85
N TYR A 246 -0.10 -11.50 11.83
CA TYR A 246 1.37 -11.46 11.85
C TYR A 246 2.03 -11.71 10.47
N ASP A 247 1.29 -11.66 9.38
CA ASP A 247 1.82 -11.87 8.02
C ASP A 247 2.98 -10.91 7.67
N SER A 248 2.97 -9.71 8.24
CA SER A 248 4.08 -8.75 8.11
C SER A 248 5.41 -9.28 8.67
N ALA A 249 5.37 -10.18 9.67
CA ALA A 249 6.58 -10.82 10.20
C ALA A 249 7.17 -11.83 9.21
N ILE A 250 6.35 -12.55 8.43
CA ILE A 250 6.83 -13.40 7.33
C ILE A 250 7.55 -12.54 6.29
N LYS A 251 6.93 -11.41 5.89
CA LYS A 251 7.54 -10.48 4.92
C LYS A 251 8.86 -9.94 5.44
N ARG A 252 8.88 -9.48 6.70
CA ARG A 252 10.09 -8.98 7.37
C ARG A 252 11.19 -10.04 7.43
N ALA A 253 10.87 -11.26 7.87
CA ALA A 253 11.83 -12.36 7.94
C ALA A 253 12.45 -12.66 6.56
N PHE A 254 11.61 -12.68 5.52
CA PHE A 254 12.06 -12.88 4.14
C PHE A 254 12.98 -11.74 3.67
N ASP A 255 12.60 -10.48 3.90
CA ASP A 255 13.37 -9.29 3.50
C ASP A 255 14.69 -9.16 4.26
N GLU A 256 14.74 -9.62 5.50
CA GLU A 256 15.97 -9.68 6.31
C GLU A 256 16.88 -10.89 5.94
N GLY A 257 16.46 -11.75 4.99
CA GLY A 257 17.27 -12.82 4.41
C GLY A 257 17.16 -14.18 5.12
N HIS A 258 16.15 -14.37 5.96
CA HIS A 258 15.83 -15.67 6.53
C HIS A 258 15.17 -16.58 5.48
N THR A 259 15.25 -17.89 5.67
CA THR A 259 14.51 -18.85 4.86
C THR A 259 13.09 -18.98 5.39
N ILE A 260 12.10 -18.78 4.51
CA ILE A 260 10.70 -19.08 4.81
C ILE A 260 10.41 -20.45 4.21
N ALA A 261 10.14 -21.42 5.06
CA ALA A 261 9.78 -22.79 4.74
C ALA A 261 8.31 -23.07 5.11
N LEU A 262 7.77 -24.15 4.61
CA LEU A 262 6.35 -24.47 4.75
C LEU A 262 6.16 -25.55 5.83
N HIS A 263 5.24 -25.29 6.76
CA HIS A 263 4.88 -26.30 7.76
C HIS A 263 3.51 -26.89 7.48
N SER A 264 2.48 -26.06 7.53
CA SER A 264 1.09 -26.44 7.23
C SER A 264 0.23 -25.18 7.17
N TYR A 265 -0.87 -25.21 6.45
CA TYR A 265 -1.85 -24.14 6.51
C TYR A 265 -2.72 -24.24 7.75
N THR A 266 -3.24 -25.43 8.06
CA THR A 266 -4.18 -25.66 9.16
C THR A 266 -3.54 -26.23 10.43
N HIS A 267 -2.42 -26.94 10.28
CA HIS A 267 -1.79 -27.78 11.33
C HIS A 267 -2.78 -28.74 12.02
N ASN A 268 -3.81 -29.15 11.31
CA ASN A 268 -4.81 -30.10 11.80
C ASN A 268 -4.45 -31.51 11.39
N TYR A 269 -3.85 -32.28 12.30
CA TYR A 269 -3.37 -33.64 12.04
C TYR A 269 -4.44 -34.60 11.48
N SER A 270 -5.68 -34.52 11.99
CA SER A 270 -6.78 -35.39 11.53
C SER A 270 -7.22 -35.06 10.10
N TYR A 271 -7.00 -33.81 9.65
CA TYR A 271 -7.27 -33.38 8.29
C TYR A 271 -6.10 -33.70 7.36
N ILE A 272 -4.90 -33.20 7.67
CA ILE A 272 -3.74 -33.30 6.77
C ILE A 272 -3.27 -34.73 6.53
N TYR A 273 -3.41 -35.61 7.53
CA TYR A 273 -3.00 -37.00 7.41
C TYR A 273 -4.16 -37.96 7.07
N ALA A 274 -5.37 -37.45 6.79
CA ALA A 274 -6.48 -38.27 6.35
C ALA A 274 -6.27 -38.83 4.94
N SER A 275 -5.61 -38.07 4.05
CA SER A 275 -5.26 -38.49 2.70
C SER A 275 -4.11 -37.66 2.14
N GLU A 276 -3.46 -38.16 1.09
CA GLU A 276 -2.47 -37.40 0.31
C GLU A 276 -3.10 -36.13 -0.29
N SER A 277 -4.34 -36.22 -0.76
CA SER A 277 -5.06 -35.07 -1.33
C SER A 277 -5.20 -33.93 -0.31
N ASN A 278 -5.62 -34.25 0.92
CA ASN A 278 -5.78 -33.26 1.98
C ASN A 278 -4.43 -32.62 2.35
N TYR A 279 -3.37 -33.43 2.44
CA TYR A 279 -2.03 -32.93 2.73
C TYR A 279 -1.56 -31.95 1.68
N PHE A 280 -1.69 -32.29 0.39
CA PHE A 280 -1.24 -31.43 -0.70
C PHE A 280 -2.12 -30.19 -0.92
N GLU A 281 -3.39 -30.26 -0.58
CA GLU A 281 -4.26 -29.09 -0.52
C GLU A 281 -3.78 -28.09 0.55
N ASP A 282 -3.54 -28.59 1.76
CA ASP A 282 -3.02 -27.80 2.89
C ASP A 282 -1.63 -27.21 2.58
N LEU A 283 -0.73 -27.99 2.02
CA LEU A 283 0.60 -27.57 1.59
C LEU A 283 0.53 -26.49 0.49
N THR A 284 -0.36 -26.66 -0.47
CA THR A 284 -0.57 -25.67 -1.55
C THR A 284 -1.09 -24.36 -0.99
N ASN A 285 -2.00 -24.41 -0.03
CA ASN A 285 -2.56 -23.22 0.61
C ASN A 285 -1.49 -22.42 1.37
N ILE A 286 -0.62 -23.08 2.15
CA ILE A 286 0.47 -22.37 2.83
C ILE A 286 1.52 -21.86 1.85
N GLN A 287 1.83 -22.61 0.78
CA GLN A 287 2.75 -22.16 -0.26
C GLN A 287 2.23 -20.91 -0.97
N ASN A 288 0.94 -20.88 -1.30
CA ASN A 288 0.30 -19.71 -1.92
C ASN A 288 0.30 -18.51 -0.97
N LYS A 289 0.03 -18.70 0.32
CA LYS A 289 0.14 -17.65 1.33
C LYS A 289 1.54 -17.04 1.35
N VAL A 290 2.58 -17.86 1.47
CA VAL A 290 3.98 -17.41 1.48
C VAL A 290 4.32 -16.69 0.17
N LYS A 291 3.90 -17.22 -0.97
CA LYS A 291 4.12 -16.60 -2.28
C LYS A 291 3.43 -15.23 -2.41
N ASN A 292 2.21 -15.10 -1.93
CA ASN A 292 1.47 -13.83 -1.96
C ASN A 292 2.14 -12.76 -1.09
N ILE A 293 2.73 -13.15 0.06
CA ILE A 293 3.39 -12.23 0.98
C ILE A 293 4.79 -11.84 0.49
N THR A 294 5.56 -12.81 -0.02
CA THR A 294 7.00 -12.65 -0.28
C THR A 294 7.35 -12.55 -1.76
N GLY A 295 6.46 -12.98 -2.65
CA GLY A 295 6.73 -13.20 -4.08
C GLY A 295 7.51 -14.49 -4.37
N TYR A 296 8.00 -15.20 -3.35
CA TYR A 296 8.82 -16.39 -3.49
C TYR A 296 8.04 -17.68 -3.28
N THR A 297 8.28 -18.67 -4.12
CA THR A 297 7.70 -20.02 -3.99
C THR A 297 8.66 -20.92 -3.22
N SER A 298 8.38 -21.17 -1.94
CA SER A 298 9.20 -22.07 -1.12
C SER A 298 9.01 -23.53 -1.49
N THR A 299 10.09 -24.30 -1.45
CA THR A 299 10.09 -25.74 -1.69
C THR A 299 10.64 -26.54 -0.51
N ILE A 300 10.99 -25.89 0.59
CA ILE A 300 11.44 -26.54 1.82
C ILE A 300 10.22 -26.72 2.71
N ILE A 301 10.03 -27.93 3.23
CA ILE A 301 8.91 -28.27 4.11
C ILE A 301 9.39 -28.98 5.36
N ARG A 302 8.57 -28.94 6.41
CA ARG A 302 8.63 -29.86 7.55
C ARG A 302 7.24 -30.42 7.79
N PHE A 303 7.15 -31.74 7.91
CA PHE A 303 5.89 -32.39 8.26
C PHE A 303 5.48 -31.99 9.67
N PRO A 304 4.21 -31.59 9.91
CA PRO A 304 3.70 -31.39 11.27
C PRO A 304 3.94 -32.61 12.17
N GLY A 305 4.67 -32.38 13.28
CA GLY A 305 5.12 -33.46 14.16
C GLY A 305 6.31 -34.28 13.66
N GLY A 306 6.92 -33.92 12.51
CA GLY A 306 8.04 -34.60 11.87
C GLY A 306 7.63 -35.84 11.06
N SER A 307 8.57 -36.36 10.25
CA SER A 307 8.33 -37.56 9.43
C SER A 307 8.12 -38.85 10.28
N SER A 308 8.60 -38.84 11.51
CA SER A 308 8.44 -39.95 12.49
C SER A 308 7.21 -39.81 13.41
N ASN A 309 6.29 -38.89 13.13
CA ASN A 309 5.16 -38.63 13.96
C ASN A 309 4.28 -39.87 14.16
N THR A 310 3.60 -39.95 15.32
CA THR A 310 2.66 -41.02 15.65
C THR A 310 1.21 -40.61 15.50
N VAL A 311 0.96 -39.29 15.28
CA VAL A 311 -0.39 -38.73 15.15
C VAL A 311 -1.07 -39.14 13.85
N SER A 312 -0.29 -39.56 12.84
CA SER A 312 -0.78 -40.03 11.53
C SER A 312 -1.14 -41.53 11.49
N ARG A 313 -0.95 -42.29 12.60
CA ARG A 313 -1.14 -43.76 12.64
C ARG A 313 -2.55 -44.23 12.29
N PHE A 314 -3.56 -43.38 12.39
CA PHE A 314 -4.92 -43.69 11.96
C PHE A 314 -5.02 -43.95 10.44
N ASN A 315 -4.06 -43.46 9.63
CA ASN A 315 -3.94 -43.75 8.21
C ASN A 315 -2.60 -44.48 7.95
N ARG A 316 -2.63 -45.79 8.06
CA ARG A 316 -1.42 -46.60 7.94
C ARG A 316 -0.67 -46.36 6.63
N GLY A 317 0.62 -46.15 6.72
CA GLY A 317 1.51 -45.94 5.58
C GLY A 317 1.46 -44.54 4.95
N ILE A 318 0.65 -43.62 5.50
CA ILE A 318 0.50 -42.25 4.94
C ILE A 318 1.85 -41.54 4.89
N MET A 319 2.68 -41.63 5.93
CA MET A 319 3.95 -40.90 5.99
C MET A 319 4.94 -41.40 4.95
N THR A 320 5.01 -42.71 4.65
CA THR A 320 5.84 -43.23 3.56
C THR A 320 5.37 -42.69 2.20
N ARG A 321 4.06 -42.68 1.95
CA ARG A 321 3.52 -42.17 0.70
C ARG A 321 3.78 -40.67 0.56
N LEU A 322 3.57 -39.90 1.61
CA LEU A 322 3.83 -38.44 1.61
C LEU A 322 5.31 -38.12 1.44
N ALA A 323 6.23 -38.81 2.14
CA ALA A 323 7.66 -38.58 2.02
C ALA A 323 8.16 -38.81 0.58
N ASN A 324 7.67 -39.87 -0.07
CA ASN A 324 7.98 -40.13 -1.48
C ASN A 324 7.38 -39.05 -2.42
N GLU A 325 6.11 -38.72 -2.21
CA GLU A 325 5.39 -37.84 -3.13
C GLU A 325 5.84 -36.36 -3.00
N VAL A 326 6.17 -35.87 -1.81
CA VAL A 326 6.74 -34.50 -1.67
C VAL A 326 8.06 -34.38 -2.42
N THR A 327 8.91 -35.42 -2.37
CA THR A 327 10.19 -35.45 -3.10
C THR A 327 9.95 -35.48 -4.61
N ASN A 328 9.01 -36.33 -5.07
CA ASN A 328 8.64 -36.41 -6.50
C ASN A 328 8.12 -35.07 -7.05
N ARG A 329 7.47 -34.25 -6.21
CA ARG A 329 6.98 -32.90 -6.55
C ARG A 329 8.04 -31.81 -6.40
N GLY A 330 9.28 -32.17 -6.09
CA GLY A 330 10.39 -31.22 -5.98
C GLY A 330 10.48 -30.46 -4.66
N PHE A 331 9.79 -30.93 -3.62
CA PHE A 331 9.99 -30.40 -2.28
C PHE A 331 11.13 -31.14 -1.57
N THR A 332 11.81 -30.42 -0.67
CA THR A 332 12.77 -30.96 0.27
C THR A 332 12.17 -30.94 1.66
N TYR A 333 11.92 -32.10 2.29
CA TYR A 333 11.49 -32.10 3.68
C TYR A 333 12.69 -32.24 4.62
N VAL A 334 12.60 -31.58 5.78
CA VAL A 334 13.70 -31.55 6.77
C VAL A 334 13.12 -31.69 8.18
N ASP A 335 13.54 -32.75 8.88
CA ASP A 335 13.27 -32.94 10.30
C ASP A 335 14.34 -32.19 11.14
N TRP A 336 14.69 -32.71 12.31
CA TRP A 336 15.70 -32.15 13.20
C TRP A 336 16.51 -33.27 13.87
N ASN A 337 17.71 -32.98 14.31
CA ASN A 337 18.53 -33.85 15.14
C ASN A 337 18.87 -33.24 16.51
N VAL A 338 18.41 -32.01 16.75
CA VAL A 338 18.52 -31.33 18.04
C VAL A 338 17.16 -30.78 18.42
N SER A 339 16.62 -31.20 19.56
CA SER A 339 15.36 -30.69 20.11
C SER A 339 15.64 -29.75 21.27
N SER A 340 15.03 -28.57 21.25
CA SER A 340 15.04 -27.61 22.35
C SER A 340 14.23 -28.09 23.56
N GLY A 341 13.29 -29.01 23.34
CA GLY A 341 12.34 -29.47 24.35
C GLY A 341 11.13 -28.56 24.53
N ASP A 342 11.03 -27.48 23.77
CA ASP A 342 9.96 -26.48 23.90
C ASP A 342 8.58 -26.96 23.41
N ALA A 343 8.52 -28.06 22.67
CA ALA A 343 7.27 -28.65 22.18
C ALA A 343 6.47 -29.41 23.29
N GLY A 344 6.90 -29.39 24.54
CA GLY A 344 6.23 -30.02 25.68
C GLY A 344 7.16 -30.63 26.72
N GLY A 345 8.48 -30.59 26.49
CA GLY A 345 9.49 -31.08 27.44
C GLY A 345 9.85 -30.08 28.53
N THR A 346 9.75 -28.79 28.24
CA THR A 346 10.06 -27.71 29.19
C THR A 346 9.38 -26.38 28.79
N THR A 347 9.19 -25.52 29.80
CA THR A 347 8.83 -24.09 29.64
C THR A 347 9.89 -23.17 30.24
N ASP A 348 11.05 -23.71 30.62
CA ASP A 348 12.16 -22.98 31.21
C ASP A 348 13.15 -22.56 30.12
N THR A 349 13.42 -21.27 30.05
CA THR A 349 14.36 -20.65 29.10
C THR A 349 15.76 -21.23 29.23
N SER A 350 16.24 -21.45 30.48
CA SER A 350 17.58 -22.01 30.73
C SER A 350 17.67 -23.45 30.23
N LYS A 351 16.60 -24.23 30.40
CA LYS A 351 16.55 -25.60 29.94
C LYS A 351 16.49 -25.71 28.40
N VAL A 352 15.77 -24.80 27.74
CA VAL A 352 15.81 -24.67 26.27
C VAL A 352 17.24 -24.42 25.80
N TYR A 353 17.93 -23.44 26.41
CA TYR A 353 19.33 -23.15 26.11
C TYR A 353 20.22 -24.39 26.28
N GLU A 354 20.18 -25.04 27.45
CA GLU A 354 21.00 -26.24 27.73
C GLU A 354 20.75 -27.36 26.72
N ASN A 355 19.48 -27.65 26.40
CA ASN A 355 19.12 -28.70 25.44
C ASN A 355 19.71 -28.41 24.05
N VAL A 356 19.58 -27.16 23.59
CA VAL A 356 20.11 -26.75 22.29
C VAL A 356 21.63 -26.82 22.25
N ILE A 357 22.33 -26.28 23.25
CA ILE A 357 23.79 -26.27 23.28
C ILE A 357 24.37 -27.69 23.38
N ASN A 358 23.80 -28.54 24.25
CA ASN A 358 24.22 -29.94 24.36
C ASN A 358 24.01 -30.68 23.03
N GLY A 359 22.88 -30.45 22.36
CA GLY A 359 22.60 -31.03 21.05
C GLY A 359 23.59 -30.55 19.98
N ILE A 360 23.85 -29.26 19.89
CA ILE A 360 24.81 -28.69 18.92
C ILE A 360 26.21 -29.22 19.17
N ASN A 361 26.64 -29.36 20.45
CA ASN A 361 27.94 -29.90 20.78
C ASN A 361 28.10 -31.38 20.41
N SER A 362 27.03 -32.15 20.35
CA SER A 362 27.02 -33.57 20.02
C SER A 362 27.05 -33.85 18.50
N HIS A 363 26.87 -32.86 17.65
CA HIS A 363 26.77 -33.01 16.18
C HIS A 363 27.73 -32.05 15.45
N ASN A 364 28.21 -32.47 14.27
CA ASN A 364 28.93 -31.56 13.36
C ASN A 364 27.95 -30.70 12.56
N VAL A 365 26.80 -31.24 12.21
CA VAL A 365 25.71 -30.56 11.55
C VAL A 365 24.47 -30.70 12.40
N SER A 366 23.96 -29.59 12.91
CA SER A 366 22.78 -29.54 13.78
C SER A 366 21.63 -28.84 13.09
N VAL A 367 20.48 -29.50 13.02
CA VAL A 367 19.19 -28.87 12.69
C VAL A 367 18.37 -28.84 13.98
N VAL A 368 18.16 -27.63 14.47
CA VAL A 368 17.55 -27.39 15.79
C VAL A 368 16.08 -27.09 15.65
N LEU A 369 15.22 -27.85 16.33
CA LEU A 369 13.79 -27.57 16.45
C LEU A 369 13.52 -26.63 17.61
N GLN A 370 12.91 -25.49 17.33
CA GLN A 370 12.34 -24.52 18.26
C GLN A 370 11.00 -23.99 17.73
N HIS A 371 10.29 -23.21 18.55
CA HIS A 371 9.02 -22.56 18.14
C HIS A 371 9.06 -21.07 18.49
N ASP A 372 8.82 -20.21 17.50
CA ASP A 372 8.85 -18.73 17.68
C ASP A 372 7.55 -18.16 18.26
N ILE A 373 6.57 -19.01 18.48
CA ILE A 373 5.30 -18.71 19.18
C ILE A 373 5.41 -18.87 20.70
N LYS A 374 6.59 -19.27 21.22
CA LYS A 374 6.82 -19.55 22.65
C LYS A 374 7.84 -18.57 23.22
N GLU A 375 7.39 -17.73 24.18
CA GLU A 375 8.23 -16.69 24.76
C GLU A 375 9.54 -17.23 25.35
N PHE A 376 9.45 -18.31 26.16
CA PHE A 376 10.61 -18.91 26.82
C PHE A 376 11.62 -19.50 25.81
N SER A 377 11.15 -19.98 24.66
CA SER A 377 12.00 -20.46 23.57
C SER A 377 12.74 -19.29 22.89
N VAL A 378 11.99 -18.23 22.55
CA VAL A 378 12.57 -17.01 21.95
C VAL A 378 13.56 -16.33 22.89
N ASN A 379 13.29 -16.30 24.21
CA ASN A 379 14.19 -15.71 25.21
C ASN A 379 15.55 -16.43 25.29
N ALA A 380 15.63 -17.72 24.95
CA ALA A 380 16.90 -18.47 24.95
C ALA A 380 17.79 -18.14 23.71
N VAL A 381 17.21 -17.58 22.64
CA VAL A 381 17.91 -17.49 21.34
C VAL A 381 19.11 -16.57 21.39
N GLU A 382 19.03 -15.44 22.09
CA GLU A 382 20.16 -14.51 22.16
C GLU A 382 21.41 -15.18 22.74
N ASP A 383 21.26 -15.98 23.79
CA ASP A 383 22.38 -16.66 24.45
C ASP A 383 22.86 -17.87 23.63
N ILE A 384 21.96 -18.57 22.93
CA ILE A 384 22.33 -19.61 21.96
C ILE A 384 23.19 -19.01 20.84
N VAL A 385 22.77 -17.90 20.28
CA VAL A 385 23.51 -17.20 19.20
C VAL A 385 24.90 -16.76 19.69
N LYS A 386 24.98 -16.13 20.86
CA LYS A 386 26.26 -15.73 21.49
C LYS A 386 27.19 -16.94 21.70
N TYR A 387 26.66 -18.04 22.23
CA TYR A 387 27.42 -19.25 22.41
C TYR A 387 28.01 -19.76 21.09
N CYS A 388 27.17 -19.86 20.05
CA CYS A 388 27.62 -20.33 18.75
C CYS A 388 28.74 -19.45 18.17
N ILE A 389 28.57 -18.11 18.21
CA ILE A 389 29.56 -17.15 17.72
C ILE A 389 30.88 -17.32 18.50
N ASN A 390 30.84 -17.36 19.83
CA ASN A 390 31.99 -17.43 20.69
C ASN A 390 32.79 -18.76 20.56
N ASN A 391 32.11 -19.82 20.11
CA ASN A 391 32.72 -21.15 19.92
C ASN A 391 32.98 -21.49 18.44
N GLY A 392 32.87 -20.51 17.54
CA GLY A 392 33.14 -20.70 16.10
C GLY A 392 32.16 -21.65 15.40
N ILE A 393 30.96 -21.80 15.94
CA ILE A 393 29.89 -22.61 15.35
C ILE A 393 29.15 -21.72 14.34
N GLU A 394 29.13 -22.14 13.10
CA GLU A 394 28.51 -21.37 12.04
C GLU A 394 26.99 -21.50 12.07
N LEU A 395 26.27 -20.37 12.11
CA LEU A 395 24.80 -20.32 12.06
C LEU A 395 24.34 -20.05 10.63
N ARG A 396 23.46 -20.88 10.09
CA ARG A 396 22.96 -20.78 8.71
C ARG A 396 21.46 -21.02 8.58
N PRO A 397 20.80 -20.42 7.57
CA PRO A 397 19.47 -20.83 7.16
C PRO A 397 19.54 -22.10 6.31
N LEU A 398 18.48 -22.92 6.33
CA LEU A 398 18.34 -24.03 5.40
C LEU A 398 18.18 -23.54 3.96
N THR A 399 18.68 -24.33 3.03
CA THR A 399 18.51 -24.11 1.59
C THR A 399 17.93 -25.38 0.96
N PRO A 400 17.30 -25.32 -0.25
CA PRO A 400 16.78 -26.52 -0.93
C PRO A 400 17.83 -27.64 -1.13
N ASN A 401 19.09 -27.26 -1.28
CA ASN A 401 20.23 -28.18 -1.43
C ASN A 401 21.08 -28.28 -0.15
N GLY A 402 20.52 -27.85 0.99
CA GLY A 402 21.20 -27.91 2.28
C GLY A 402 21.16 -29.32 2.91
N PRO A 403 21.61 -29.42 4.17
CA PRO A 403 21.56 -30.69 4.86
C PRO A 403 20.11 -31.16 5.01
N THR A 404 19.90 -32.41 4.70
CA THR A 404 18.64 -33.11 4.97
C THR A 404 18.81 -34.00 6.18
N VAL A 405 18.11 -33.66 7.26
CA VAL A 405 17.96 -34.53 8.42
C VAL A 405 16.59 -35.18 8.33
N HIS A 406 16.56 -36.50 8.25
CA HIS A 406 15.32 -37.26 8.20
C HIS A 406 15.24 -38.19 9.40
N HIS A 407 14.09 -38.23 10.07
CA HIS A 407 13.77 -39.24 11.04
C HIS A 407 13.40 -40.55 10.33
N GLY A 408 13.51 -41.70 11.04
CA GLY A 408 12.91 -42.94 10.58
C GLY A 408 11.38 -42.78 10.47
N ILE A 409 10.84 -43.08 9.29
CA ILE A 409 9.39 -42.95 9.06
C ILE A 409 8.64 -43.96 9.93
N ASN A 410 7.64 -43.44 10.64
CA ASN A 410 6.80 -44.24 11.53
C ASN A 410 5.43 -44.40 10.87
N ASN A 411 5.10 -45.65 10.45
CA ASN A 411 3.87 -45.96 9.71
C ASN A 411 2.81 -46.66 10.60
#